data_286cb43e1dea2fbdf6fb5afd4bd06349
#
_entry.id   286cb43e1dea2fbdf6fb5afd4bd06349
#
_cell.length_a   1.000
_cell.length_b   1.000
_cell.length_c   1.000
_cell.angle_alpha   90.00
_cell.angle_beta   90.00
_cell.angle_gamma   90.00
#
_symmetry.space_group_name_H-M   'P 1'
#
loop_
_entity.id
_entity.type
_entity.pdbx_description
1 polymer ?
#
loop_
_entity_poly.entity_id
_entity_poly.type
_entity_poly.pdbx_seq_one_letter_code
_entity_poly.pdbx_strand_id
1 'polypeptide(L)'
;MIIRNVVSRKLYGPPGTGKTTKLLNYVKTFLKLGTPLEKIGYFAFTTKAANEAIDRMLDYNKEWKRKDLKYFRTLHSLAFNRLGLNKAQVMQEEHYEDIGRKIGIEVTVYSDGQEKTGFVDSDSEFFNLINAARIKGISIEEEYNTDMYSQDLDKRILKILKTEVENYKDAFKLVDFTDMIEQFNVSELCP
;
A
#
# COMPACT_ATOMS: atom_id res chain seq x y z
N MET A 1 -5.49 -20.78 20.89
CA MET A 1 -4.68 -19.75 20.22
C MET A 1 -3.21 -20.18 20.28
N ILE A 2 -2.67 -20.77 19.23
CA ILE A 2 -1.28 -21.22 19.20
C ILE A 2 -0.44 -19.98 18.84
N ILE A 3 0.23 -19.38 19.83
CA ILE A 3 1.25 -18.37 19.59
C ILE A 3 2.43 -19.12 18.96
N ARG A 4 2.49 -19.13 17.63
CA ARG A 4 3.68 -19.58 16.91
C ARG A 4 4.79 -18.57 17.25
N ASN A 5 5.95 -19.05 17.67
CA ASN A 5 7.15 -18.22 17.85
C ASN A 5 7.46 -17.54 16.50
N VAL A 6 7.08 -16.26 16.37
CA VAL A 6 7.37 -15.46 15.19
C VAL A 6 8.81 -14.99 15.28
N VAL A 7 9.68 -15.55 14.44
CA VAL A 7 11.06 -15.06 14.31
C VAL A 7 11.06 -13.90 13.31
N SER A 8 11.25 -12.68 13.81
CA SER A 8 11.41 -11.49 12.96
C SER A 8 12.89 -11.21 12.69
N ARG A 9 13.24 -10.92 11.43
CA ARG A 9 14.59 -10.50 11.02
C ARG A 9 14.49 -9.20 10.23
N LYS A 10 15.26 -8.19 10.63
CA LYS A 10 15.35 -6.91 9.93
C LYS A 10 16.68 -6.82 9.18
N LEU A 11 16.62 -6.42 7.89
CA LEU A 11 17.79 -6.22 7.04
C LEU A 11 17.93 -4.72 6.75
N TYR A 12 19.00 -4.12 7.21
CA TYR A 12 19.32 -2.72 6.98
C TYR A 12 20.49 -2.59 6.00
N GLY A 13 20.56 -1.48 5.31
CA GLY A 13 21.66 -1.12 4.41
C GLY A 13 21.22 -0.14 3.33
N PRO A 14 22.16 0.63 2.74
CA PRO A 14 21.87 1.55 1.65
C PRO A 14 21.40 0.83 0.38
N PRO A 15 20.91 1.54 -0.64
CA PRO A 15 20.61 0.98 -1.96
C PRO A 15 21.82 0.19 -2.51
N GLY A 16 21.57 -0.87 -3.28
CA GLY A 16 22.63 -1.67 -3.92
C GLY A 16 23.35 -2.70 -3.03
N THR A 17 23.07 -2.78 -1.73
CA THR A 17 23.75 -3.71 -0.80
C THR A 17 23.24 -5.15 -0.83
N GLY A 18 22.41 -5.52 -1.81
CA GLY A 18 21.94 -6.90 -1.99
C GLY A 18 20.82 -7.33 -1.03
N LYS A 19 20.10 -6.40 -0.38
CA LYS A 19 18.98 -6.74 0.53
C LYS A 19 17.94 -7.64 -0.14
N THR A 20 17.49 -7.29 -1.34
CA THR A 20 16.53 -8.08 -2.13
C THR A 20 17.07 -9.47 -2.42
N THR A 21 18.34 -9.57 -2.82
CA THR A 21 19.00 -10.87 -3.06
C THR A 21 19.02 -11.73 -1.79
N LYS A 22 19.30 -11.13 -0.64
CA LYS A 22 19.32 -11.84 0.64
C LYS A 22 17.92 -12.31 1.04
N LEU A 23 16.87 -11.50 0.82
CA LEU A 23 15.48 -11.92 1.05
C LEU A 23 15.09 -13.10 0.15
N LEU A 24 15.40 -13.06 -1.14
CA LEU A 24 15.14 -14.18 -2.05
C LEU A 24 15.95 -15.43 -1.68
N ASN A 25 17.15 -15.28 -1.13
CA ASN A 25 17.90 -16.42 -0.62
C ASN A 25 17.24 -17.07 0.61
N TYR A 26 16.56 -16.30 1.47
CA TYR A 26 15.71 -16.89 2.52
C TYR A 26 14.54 -17.68 1.92
N VAL A 27 13.86 -17.16 0.90
CA VAL A 27 12.81 -17.90 0.18
C VAL A 27 13.35 -19.23 -0.34
N LYS A 28 14.50 -19.20 -1.05
CA LYS A 28 15.15 -20.42 -1.57
C LYS A 28 15.52 -21.40 -0.46
N THR A 29 15.94 -20.90 0.70
CA THR A 29 16.25 -21.75 1.86
C THR A 29 15.00 -22.45 2.39
N PHE A 30 13.88 -21.73 2.55
CA PHE A 30 12.64 -22.35 2.99
C PHE A 30 12.12 -23.40 2.01
N LEU A 31 12.23 -23.15 0.72
CA LEU A 31 11.88 -24.13 -0.33
C LEU A 31 12.74 -25.39 -0.23
N LYS A 32 14.07 -25.25 -0.03
CA LYS A 32 14.98 -26.39 0.17
C LYS A 32 14.68 -27.19 1.44
N LEU A 33 14.12 -26.54 2.46
CA LEU A 33 13.65 -27.19 3.70
C LEU A 33 12.26 -27.82 3.56
N GLY A 34 11.69 -27.85 2.35
CA GLY A 34 10.40 -28.48 2.05
C GLY A 34 9.18 -27.62 2.33
N THR A 35 9.35 -26.30 2.57
CA THR A 35 8.19 -25.39 2.71
C THR A 35 7.51 -25.26 1.34
N PRO A 36 6.20 -25.56 1.22
CA PRO A 36 5.47 -25.38 -0.03
C PRO A 36 5.45 -23.92 -0.47
N LEU A 37 5.53 -23.67 -1.77
CA LEU A 37 5.56 -22.33 -2.35
C LEU A 37 4.33 -21.51 -1.98
N GLU A 38 3.17 -22.14 -1.84
CA GLU A 38 1.90 -21.52 -1.47
C GLU A 38 1.90 -20.97 -0.03
N LYS A 39 2.86 -21.40 0.80
CA LYS A 39 3.03 -20.91 2.18
C LYS A 39 4.10 -19.84 2.31
N ILE A 40 4.64 -19.38 1.19
CA ILE A 40 5.68 -18.34 1.14
C ILE A 40 5.11 -17.10 0.46
N GLY A 41 5.04 -15.99 1.18
CA GLY A 41 4.69 -14.68 0.64
C GLY A 41 5.94 -13.80 0.50
N TYR A 42 6.04 -13.10 -0.62
CA TYR A 42 7.03 -12.05 -0.86
C TYR A 42 6.29 -10.77 -1.23
N PHE A 43 6.32 -9.78 -0.34
CA PHE A 43 5.61 -8.52 -0.55
C PHE A 43 6.60 -7.39 -0.79
N ALA A 44 6.41 -6.69 -1.90
CA ALA A 44 7.19 -5.52 -2.27
C ALA A 44 6.32 -4.26 -2.20
N PHE A 45 6.95 -3.11 -2.09
CA PHE A 45 6.27 -1.83 -2.08
C PHE A 45 5.73 -1.47 -3.47
N THR A 46 6.49 -1.76 -4.53
CA THR A 46 6.11 -1.47 -5.92
C THR A 46 5.88 -2.72 -6.73
N THR A 47 5.03 -2.62 -7.75
CA THR A 47 4.78 -3.71 -8.73
C THR A 47 6.07 -4.09 -9.46
N LYS A 48 6.92 -3.12 -9.79
CA LYS A 48 8.22 -3.37 -10.43
C LYS A 48 9.11 -4.26 -9.55
N ALA A 49 9.23 -3.96 -8.26
CA ALA A 49 10.03 -4.77 -7.34
C ALA A 49 9.43 -6.18 -7.12
N ALA A 50 8.10 -6.31 -7.10
CA ALA A 50 7.44 -7.60 -7.05
C ALA A 50 7.72 -8.43 -8.32
N ASN A 51 7.60 -7.82 -9.50
CA ASN A 51 7.88 -8.47 -10.78
C ASN A 51 9.34 -8.90 -10.88
N GLU A 52 10.29 -8.07 -10.45
CA GLU A 52 11.72 -8.44 -10.41
C GLU A 52 11.96 -9.67 -9.52
N ALA A 53 11.30 -9.75 -8.38
CA ALA A 53 11.39 -10.91 -7.50
C ALA A 53 10.81 -12.18 -8.18
N ILE A 54 9.68 -12.06 -8.86
CA ILE A 54 9.08 -13.14 -9.64
C ILE A 54 10.07 -13.64 -10.71
N ASP A 55 10.62 -12.74 -11.53
CA ASP A 55 11.52 -13.10 -12.61
C ASP A 55 12.76 -13.83 -12.09
N ARG A 56 13.36 -13.35 -10.98
CA ARG A 56 14.49 -14.03 -10.31
C ARG A 56 14.14 -15.41 -9.75
N MET A 57 12.88 -15.62 -9.34
CA MET A 57 12.42 -16.94 -8.88
C MET A 57 12.13 -17.88 -10.04
N LEU A 58 11.60 -17.38 -11.16
CA LEU A 58 11.45 -18.16 -12.40
C LEU A 58 12.80 -18.54 -13.01
N ASP A 59 13.83 -17.70 -12.87
CA ASP A 59 15.20 -18.03 -13.23
C ASP A 59 15.80 -19.13 -12.33
N TYR A 60 15.44 -19.14 -11.06
CA TYR A 60 15.89 -20.17 -10.12
C TYR A 60 15.26 -21.55 -10.39
N ASN A 61 13.98 -21.57 -10.76
CA ASN A 61 13.28 -22.81 -11.12
C ASN A 61 12.47 -22.60 -12.42
N LYS A 62 12.97 -23.15 -13.52
CA LYS A 62 12.40 -23.00 -14.87
C LYS A 62 11.09 -23.75 -15.08
N GLU A 63 10.71 -24.65 -14.19
CA GLU A 63 9.44 -25.37 -14.26
C GLU A 63 8.27 -24.51 -13.75
N TRP A 64 8.56 -23.49 -12.94
CA TRP A 64 7.54 -22.61 -12.40
C TRP A 64 7.00 -21.64 -13.43
N LYS A 65 5.74 -21.26 -13.22
CA LYS A 65 5.05 -20.22 -13.99
C LYS A 65 4.66 -19.08 -13.04
N ARG A 66 4.42 -17.89 -13.58
CA ARG A 66 3.98 -16.73 -12.76
C ARG A 66 2.79 -17.05 -11.85
N LYS A 67 1.84 -17.88 -12.29
CA LYS A 67 0.67 -18.29 -11.50
C LYS A 67 1.02 -19.05 -10.23
N ASP A 68 2.19 -19.72 -10.19
CA ASP A 68 2.63 -20.47 -9.02
C ASP A 68 3.20 -19.54 -7.94
N LEU A 69 3.66 -18.35 -8.32
CA LEU A 69 4.15 -17.29 -7.45
C LEU A 69 3.06 -16.27 -7.05
N LYS A 70 1.85 -16.76 -6.79
CA LYS A 70 0.66 -15.91 -6.53
C LYS A 70 0.79 -14.94 -5.36
N TYR A 71 1.65 -15.22 -4.38
CA TYR A 71 1.92 -14.38 -3.21
C TYR A 71 3.20 -13.54 -3.35
N PHE A 72 3.79 -13.47 -4.55
CA PHE A 72 4.84 -12.52 -4.89
C PHE A 72 4.22 -11.29 -5.53
N ARG A 73 3.88 -10.29 -4.71
CA ARG A 73 3.10 -9.13 -5.16
C ARG A 73 3.20 -7.96 -4.19
N THR A 74 2.53 -6.84 -4.47
CA THR A 74 2.37 -5.78 -3.48
C THR A 74 1.29 -6.16 -2.46
N LEU A 75 1.37 -5.60 -1.25
CA LEU A 75 0.37 -5.82 -0.22
C LEU A 75 -1.01 -5.31 -0.66
N HIS A 76 -1.06 -4.13 -1.31
CA HIS A 76 -2.29 -3.58 -1.88
C HIS A 76 -2.93 -4.52 -2.91
N SER A 77 -2.11 -5.10 -3.80
CA SER A 77 -2.62 -6.08 -4.78
C SER A 77 -3.19 -7.34 -4.09
N LEU A 78 -2.60 -7.77 -2.97
CA LEU A 78 -3.16 -8.86 -2.17
C LEU A 78 -4.49 -8.45 -1.55
N ALA A 79 -4.54 -7.31 -0.87
CA ALA A 79 -5.74 -6.78 -0.22
C ALA A 79 -6.88 -6.59 -1.24
N PHE A 80 -6.61 -5.94 -2.37
CA PHE A 80 -7.57 -5.74 -3.45
C PHE A 80 -8.25 -7.05 -3.89
N ASN A 81 -7.45 -8.10 -4.12
CA ASN A 81 -7.99 -9.39 -4.56
C ASN A 81 -8.74 -10.12 -3.43
N ARG A 82 -8.25 -10.05 -2.20
CA ARG A 82 -8.85 -10.74 -1.06
C ARG A 82 -10.16 -10.11 -0.61
N LEU A 83 -10.26 -8.79 -0.72
CA LEU A 83 -11.49 -8.05 -0.44
C LEU A 83 -12.51 -8.15 -1.59
N GLY A 84 -12.14 -8.75 -2.73
CA GLY A 84 -13.03 -8.90 -3.88
C GLY A 84 -13.38 -7.58 -4.56
N LEU A 85 -12.52 -6.57 -4.43
CA LEU A 85 -12.73 -5.25 -5.00
C LEU A 85 -12.58 -5.27 -6.53
N ASN A 86 -13.29 -4.37 -7.20
CA ASN A 86 -13.08 -4.04 -8.60
C ASN A 86 -12.51 -2.62 -8.74
N LYS A 87 -11.98 -2.29 -9.92
CA LYS A 87 -11.33 -0.99 -10.14
C LYS A 87 -12.25 0.21 -9.97
N ALA A 88 -13.55 0.05 -10.25
CA ALA A 88 -14.52 1.13 -10.10
C ALA A 88 -14.85 1.44 -8.63
N GLN A 89 -14.47 0.57 -7.70
CA GLN A 89 -14.61 0.79 -6.26
C GLN A 89 -13.39 1.45 -5.61
N VAL A 90 -12.34 1.72 -6.38
CA VAL A 90 -11.12 2.32 -5.86
C VAL A 90 -11.04 3.79 -6.26
N MET A 91 -10.73 4.66 -5.30
CA MET A 91 -10.49 6.08 -5.54
C MET A 91 -9.45 6.25 -6.66
N GLN A 92 -9.78 7.08 -7.63
CA GLN A 92 -8.92 7.46 -8.76
C GLN A 92 -8.63 8.97 -8.69
N GLU A 93 -7.69 9.41 -9.48
CA GLU A 93 -7.25 10.81 -9.62
C GLU A 93 -8.43 11.79 -9.74
N GLU A 94 -9.34 11.51 -10.66
CA GLU A 94 -10.55 12.31 -10.91
C GLU A 94 -11.43 12.54 -9.68
N HIS A 95 -11.49 11.56 -8.76
CA HIS A 95 -12.29 11.69 -7.54
C HIS A 95 -11.68 12.70 -6.56
N TYR A 96 -10.34 12.75 -6.45
CA TYR A 96 -9.64 13.72 -5.62
C TYR A 96 -9.74 15.13 -6.19
N GLU A 97 -9.66 15.26 -7.53
CA GLU A 97 -9.88 16.53 -8.21
C GLU A 97 -11.31 17.06 -8.02
N ASP A 98 -12.31 16.16 -8.08
CA ASP A 98 -13.70 16.52 -7.82
C ASP A 98 -13.91 17.04 -6.41
N ILE A 99 -13.31 16.36 -5.42
CA ILE A 99 -13.34 16.80 -4.02
C ILE A 99 -12.67 18.17 -3.88
N GLY A 100 -11.48 18.34 -4.47
CA GLY A 100 -10.74 19.61 -4.44
C GLY A 100 -11.56 20.75 -5.01
N ARG A 101 -12.16 20.57 -6.19
CA ARG A 101 -13.05 21.55 -6.83
C ARG A 101 -14.24 21.93 -5.96
N LYS A 102 -14.84 20.96 -5.28
CA LYS A 102 -15.99 21.18 -4.40
C LYS A 102 -15.66 22.10 -3.22
N ILE A 103 -14.46 21.99 -2.67
CA ILE A 103 -14.04 22.76 -1.49
C ILE A 103 -13.15 23.96 -1.83
N GLY A 104 -12.88 24.18 -3.11
CA GLY A 104 -12.09 25.34 -3.59
C GLY A 104 -10.60 25.23 -3.35
N ILE A 105 -10.04 24.01 -3.31
CA ILE A 105 -8.59 23.78 -3.28
C ILE A 105 -8.14 23.15 -4.61
N GLU A 106 -6.96 23.58 -5.06
CA GLU A 106 -6.33 22.95 -6.21
C GLU A 106 -5.68 21.64 -5.76
N VAL A 107 -6.05 20.56 -6.39
CA VAL A 107 -5.48 19.22 -6.15
C VAL A 107 -4.82 18.79 -7.45
N THR A 108 -3.49 18.74 -7.45
CA THR A 108 -2.74 18.17 -8.55
C THR A 108 -2.39 16.73 -8.19
N VAL A 109 -2.81 15.79 -9.01
CA VAL A 109 -2.51 14.37 -8.81
C VAL A 109 -1.46 13.98 -9.83
N TYR A 110 -0.27 13.56 -9.39
CA TYR A 110 0.75 13.03 -10.27
C TYR A 110 0.60 11.52 -10.40
N SER A 111 0.24 11.04 -11.58
CA SER A 111 0.47 9.64 -11.94
C SER A 111 1.93 9.52 -12.38
N ASP A 112 2.78 8.89 -11.58
CA ASP A 112 4.08 8.44 -12.08
C ASP A 112 3.81 7.47 -13.25
N GLY A 113 4.19 7.86 -14.48
CA GLY A 113 3.82 7.22 -15.74
C GLY A 113 4.27 5.76 -15.93
N GLN A 114 4.61 5.08 -14.88
CA GLN A 114 4.87 3.64 -14.83
C GLN A 114 3.75 2.96 -14.04
N GLU A 115 2.87 2.28 -14.78
CA GLU A 115 1.80 1.42 -14.27
C GLU A 115 1.08 1.99 -13.03
N LYS A 116 -0.21 2.28 -13.17
CA LYS A 116 -1.13 2.69 -12.11
C LYS A 116 -1.02 1.78 -10.88
N THR A 117 0.09 1.86 -10.18
CA THR A 117 0.23 1.40 -8.81
C THR A 117 -0.40 2.47 -7.97
N GLY A 118 -1.58 2.30 -7.67
CA GLY A 118 -2.52 2.89 -6.74
C GLY A 118 -2.08 3.89 -5.68
N PHE A 119 -1.00 4.58 -5.83
CA PHE A 119 -0.63 5.76 -5.08
C PHE A 119 -1.01 6.97 -5.90
N VAL A 120 -2.11 7.56 -5.53
CA VAL A 120 -2.40 8.94 -5.88
C VAL A 120 -1.55 9.78 -4.93
N ASP A 121 -0.34 10.12 -5.36
CA ASP A 121 0.45 11.16 -4.72
C ASP A 121 -0.23 12.47 -5.08
N SER A 122 -1.12 12.96 -4.22
CA SER A 122 -1.61 14.32 -4.37
C SER A 122 -0.52 15.24 -3.83
N ASP A 123 -0.06 16.21 -4.62
CA ASP A 123 0.82 17.29 -4.15
C ASP A 123 0.15 18.17 -3.09
N SER A 124 -1.11 17.94 -2.79
CA SER A 124 -1.80 18.63 -1.74
C SER A 124 -1.25 18.19 -0.38
N GLU A 125 -0.53 19.07 0.29
CA GLU A 125 -0.06 18.88 1.66
C GLU A 125 -1.19 18.49 2.62
N PHE A 126 -2.41 18.92 2.34
CA PHE A 126 -3.60 18.53 3.09
C PHE A 126 -3.87 17.01 3.05
N PHE A 127 -3.82 16.41 1.85
CA PHE A 127 -4.02 14.97 1.71
C PHE A 127 -2.89 14.18 2.34
N ASN A 128 -1.64 14.66 2.20
CA ASN A 128 -0.47 14.05 2.80
C ASN A 128 -0.60 13.97 4.32
N LEU A 129 -1.05 15.07 4.95
CA LEU A 129 -1.24 15.14 6.39
C LEU A 129 -2.37 14.21 6.86
N ILE A 130 -3.51 14.20 6.14
CA ILE A 130 -4.62 13.28 6.44
C ILE A 130 -4.14 11.81 6.37
N ASN A 131 -3.43 11.45 5.32
CA ASN A 131 -2.92 10.09 5.13
C ASN A 131 -1.86 9.74 6.19
N ALA A 132 -0.96 10.67 6.54
CA ALA A 132 0.04 10.46 7.58
C ALA A 132 -0.60 10.19 8.95
N ALA A 133 -1.61 10.96 9.32
CA ALA A 133 -2.37 10.75 10.56
C ALA A 133 -3.01 9.35 10.58
N ARG A 134 -3.65 8.94 9.48
CA ARG A 134 -4.28 7.62 9.35
C ARG A 134 -3.25 6.48 9.46
N ILE A 135 -2.13 6.57 8.74
CA ILE A 135 -1.06 5.55 8.78
C ILE A 135 -0.45 5.42 10.18
N LYS A 136 -0.30 6.53 10.89
CA LYS A 136 0.21 6.55 12.27
C LYS A 136 -0.84 6.13 13.31
N GLY A 137 -2.12 6.08 12.96
CA GLY A 137 -3.23 5.79 13.86
C GLY A 137 -3.46 6.87 14.91
N ILE A 138 -3.17 8.14 14.58
CA ILE A 138 -3.33 9.31 15.44
C ILE A 138 -4.37 10.28 14.87
N SER A 139 -4.79 11.26 15.68
CA SER A 139 -5.70 12.29 15.20
C SER A 139 -5.02 13.24 14.21
N ILE A 140 -5.81 13.86 13.33
CA ILE A 140 -5.30 14.89 12.42
C ILE A 140 -4.74 16.08 13.20
N GLU A 141 -5.32 16.41 14.33
CA GLU A 141 -4.85 17.46 15.21
C GLU A 141 -3.45 17.16 15.79
N GLU A 142 -3.22 15.91 16.18
CA GLU A 142 -1.89 15.46 16.65
C GLU A 142 -0.88 15.52 15.52
N GLU A 143 -1.20 15.01 14.33
CA GLU A 143 -0.30 15.05 13.18
C GLU A 143 0.02 16.49 12.82
N TYR A 144 -0.98 17.36 12.71
CA TYR A 144 -0.80 18.79 12.43
C TYR A 144 0.13 19.49 13.42
N ASN A 145 0.05 19.16 14.70
CA ASN A 145 0.89 19.79 15.73
C ASN A 145 2.31 19.25 15.79
N THR A 146 2.55 18.05 15.24
CA THR A 146 3.87 17.39 15.26
C THR A 146 4.63 17.55 13.95
N ASP A 147 3.93 17.80 12.85
CA ASP A 147 4.54 18.01 11.55
C ASP A 147 5.02 19.47 11.40
N MET A 148 6.33 19.64 11.18
CA MET A 148 6.94 20.96 11.00
C MET A 148 6.46 21.71 9.75
N TYR A 149 5.94 21.01 8.75
CA TYR A 149 5.48 21.57 7.48
C TYR A 149 3.99 21.95 7.47
N SER A 150 3.24 21.49 8.45
CA SER A 150 1.79 21.69 8.49
C SER A 150 1.35 23.07 9.01
N GLN A 151 2.27 23.87 9.56
CA GLN A 151 1.93 25.14 10.22
C GLN A 151 1.31 26.20 9.29
N ASP A 152 1.56 26.07 7.98
CA ASP A 152 1.01 26.97 6.96
C ASP A 152 -0.37 26.51 6.44
N LEU A 153 -0.85 25.33 6.82
CA LEU A 153 -2.13 24.80 6.37
C LEU A 153 -3.30 25.33 7.22
N ASP A 154 -4.40 25.76 6.58
CA ASP A 154 -5.62 26.14 7.32
C ASP A 154 -6.29 24.90 7.92
N LYS A 155 -6.31 24.81 9.25
CA LYS A 155 -6.96 23.71 9.99
C LYS A 155 -8.44 23.53 9.64
N ARG A 156 -9.14 24.59 9.25
CA ARG A 156 -10.54 24.52 8.85
C ARG A 156 -10.70 23.78 7.55
N ILE A 157 -9.86 24.12 6.56
CA ILE A 157 -9.82 23.42 5.27
C ILE A 157 -9.48 21.94 5.48
N LEU A 158 -8.49 21.64 6.32
CA LEU A 158 -8.10 20.27 6.64
C LEU A 158 -9.26 19.43 7.18
N LYS A 159 -10.06 19.99 8.10
CA LYS A 159 -11.26 19.33 8.66
C LYS A 159 -12.37 19.14 7.62
N ILE A 160 -12.60 20.18 6.80
CA ILE A 160 -13.59 20.11 5.71
C ILE A 160 -13.16 19.03 4.71
N LEU A 161 -11.90 19.04 4.28
CA LEU A 161 -11.38 18.07 3.32
C LEU A 161 -11.53 16.65 3.82
N LYS A 162 -11.13 16.37 5.08
CA LYS A 162 -11.32 15.04 5.67
C LYS A 162 -12.77 14.58 5.57
N THR A 163 -13.70 15.44 6.01
CA THR A 163 -15.13 15.12 6.01
C THR A 163 -15.65 14.90 4.58
N GLU A 164 -15.22 15.73 3.62
CA GLU A 164 -15.65 15.59 2.22
C GLU A 164 -15.09 14.32 1.57
N VAL A 165 -13.85 13.92 1.89
CA VAL A 165 -13.28 12.65 1.42
C VAL A 165 -14.09 11.45 1.97
N GLU A 166 -14.42 11.47 3.26
CA GLU A 166 -15.23 10.42 3.89
C GLU A 166 -16.64 10.37 3.26
N ASN A 167 -17.31 11.50 3.14
CA ASN A 167 -18.64 11.61 2.52
C ASN A 167 -18.64 11.15 1.06
N TYR A 168 -17.61 11.51 0.30
CA TYR A 168 -17.48 11.13 -1.11
C TYR A 168 -17.30 9.61 -1.24
N LYS A 169 -16.40 9.02 -0.44
CA LYS A 169 -16.21 7.57 -0.40
C LYS A 169 -17.50 6.83 -0.05
N ASP A 170 -18.22 7.32 0.93
CA ASP A 170 -19.50 6.71 1.37
C ASP A 170 -20.59 6.82 0.30
N ALA A 171 -20.72 7.98 -0.34
CA ALA A 171 -21.73 8.22 -1.38
C ALA A 171 -21.53 7.35 -2.61
N PHE A 172 -20.28 7.19 -3.05
CA PHE A 172 -19.93 6.43 -4.25
C PHE A 172 -19.45 5.00 -3.97
N LYS A 173 -19.44 4.57 -2.70
CA LYS A 173 -18.96 3.23 -2.26
C LYS A 173 -17.52 2.97 -2.71
N LEU A 174 -16.67 3.97 -2.54
CA LEU A 174 -15.26 3.91 -2.90
C LEU A 174 -14.39 3.61 -1.68
N VAL A 175 -13.24 3.01 -1.97
CA VAL A 175 -12.16 2.80 -0.99
C VAL A 175 -10.87 3.40 -1.53
N ASP A 176 -10.09 4.02 -0.68
CA ASP A 176 -8.72 4.41 -1.00
C ASP A 176 -7.72 3.29 -0.62
N PHE A 177 -6.44 3.49 -0.90
CA PHE A 177 -5.42 2.48 -0.61
C PHE A 177 -5.22 2.22 0.88
N THR A 178 -5.39 3.25 1.71
CA THR A 178 -5.32 3.11 3.16
C THR A 178 -6.50 2.29 3.66
N ASP A 179 -7.73 2.58 3.18
CA ASP A 179 -8.91 1.79 3.51
C ASP A 179 -8.73 0.31 3.15
N MET A 180 -8.14 0.01 1.98
CA MET A 180 -7.89 -1.38 1.58
C MET A 180 -7.01 -2.13 2.58
N ILE A 181 -5.94 -1.50 3.06
CA ILE A 181 -5.06 -2.13 4.03
C ILE A 181 -5.73 -2.23 5.40
N GLU A 182 -6.47 -1.21 5.84
CA GLU A 182 -7.23 -1.24 7.09
C GLU A 182 -8.28 -2.35 7.08
N GLN A 183 -9.10 -2.43 6.03
CA GLN A 183 -10.11 -3.48 5.87
C GLN A 183 -9.48 -4.88 5.77
N PHE A 184 -8.36 -5.02 5.08
CA PHE A 184 -7.64 -6.28 4.98
C PHE A 184 -7.07 -6.73 6.34
N ASN A 185 -6.55 -5.81 7.15
CA ASN A 185 -5.99 -6.11 8.47
C ASN A 185 -7.04 -6.58 9.47
N VAL A 186 -8.26 -6.04 9.42
CA VAL A 186 -9.36 -6.46 10.30
C VAL A 186 -10.13 -7.68 9.75
N SER A 187 -9.95 -7.98 8.46
CA SER A 187 -10.52 -9.18 7.86
C SER A 187 -9.67 -10.41 8.20
N GLU A 188 -10.27 -11.54 8.47
CA GLU A 188 -9.57 -12.83 8.66
C GLU A 188 -9.04 -13.40 7.32
N LEU A 189 -8.86 -12.56 6.31
CA LEU A 189 -8.50 -12.95 4.93
C LEU A 189 -6.99 -13.05 4.70
N CYS A 190 -6.18 -12.72 5.71
CA CYS A 190 -4.73 -12.87 5.63
C CYS A 190 -4.37 -14.37 5.52
N PRO A 191 -3.56 -14.80 4.53
CA PRO A 191 -3.22 -16.21 4.31
C PRO A 191 -2.33 -16.81 5.39
#